data_864fe27678f7b23c464c7808b82b9a60
#
_entry.id   864fe27678f7b23c464c7808b82b9a60
#
_cell.length_a   1.000
_cell.length_b   1.000
_cell.length_c   1.000
_cell.angle_alpha   90.00
_cell.angle_beta   90.00
_cell.angle_gamma   90.00
#
_symmetry.space_group_name_H-M   'P 1'
#
loop_
_entity.id
_entity.type
_entity.pdbx_description
1 polymer ?
#
loop_
_entity_poly.entity_id
_entity_poly.type
_entity_poly.pdbx_seq_one_letter_code
_entity_poly.pdbx_strand_id
1 'polypeptide(L)'
;MSALPSDTPGPISAAAARPQVVVVGAGISGLAAARALLLDGRVQVTVLESSPRTGGKLLRGEVAGVETDFGAEAVLARRPEGVALMEALRLDPVPPTTTQAAIWSRGQLRPLPANHVMGVPVSVRSLAASRVVSRVGVARASLDVTLPATAIGDDVSVASYVGARMGHEVVDRLVEPLLGGVYAGRADELSLRATLPQVAAVAQERSLFHALLSRPSQPQPGPVFAGLVGGVGRLAEVLTASITAAGAEVVLDATVRELARLPAGWQLVTGSAASPKTINADAVVLAIPAMPAGRLLAATAPWAARDLAAIDYASMAVVTLAFSASAFGKPFTGSGFLVPSVDGRLIKAATFSTVKWGWYDDSDGVLVRCSIGRHGDVGDLQRSDDELVAGAVRDLAAAVGVRGVPRDGVVTRWGGALPQYSVGHLDRVARIKTALAAVPCLVACGAAFDGVGIPACIGSGTAAATQVLAKLFGEGE
;
A
#
# COMPACT_ATOMS: atom_id res chain seq x y z
N MET A 1 -78.28 26.72 -5.10
CA MET A 1 -77.47 25.50 -5.41
C MET A 1 -76.09 25.98 -5.76
N SER A 2 -75.19 25.93 -4.78
CA SER A 2 -73.77 26.35 -4.95
C SER A 2 -72.96 25.10 -5.18
N ALA A 3 -72.25 25.02 -6.32
CA ALA A 3 -71.35 23.93 -6.66
C ALA A 3 -70.04 24.04 -5.88
N LEU A 4 -69.67 23.00 -5.19
CA LEU A 4 -68.36 22.84 -4.53
C LEU A 4 -67.25 22.59 -5.60
N PRO A 5 -66.05 23.15 -5.46
CA PRO A 5 -64.94 22.86 -6.34
C PRO A 5 -64.40 21.47 -6.04
N SER A 6 -64.18 20.69 -7.07
CA SER A 6 -63.51 19.37 -7.03
C SER A 6 -62.00 19.58 -6.86
N ASP A 7 -61.47 19.30 -5.67
CA ASP A 7 -60.04 19.14 -5.42
C ASP A 7 -59.55 17.83 -6.11
N THR A 8 -58.94 17.94 -7.26
CA THR A 8 -58.16 16.86 -7.87
C THR A 8 -56.76 16.94 -7.26
N PRO A 9 -56.24 15.90 -6.58
CA PRO A 9 -54.87 15.90 -6.09
C PRO A 9 -53.91 15.96 -7.30
N GLY A 10 -53.04 16.97 -7.28
CA GLY A 10 -51.96 17.10 -8.27
C GLY A 10 -51.03 15.88 -8.25
N PRO A 11 -50.35 15.60 -9.35
CA PRO A 11 -49.50 14.40 -9.47
C PRO A 11 -48.44 14.48 -8.35
N ILE A 12 -48.36 13.39 -7.55
CA ILE A 12 -47.30 13.16 -6.58
C ILE A 12 -45.99 13.20 -7.39
N SER A 13 -45.18 14.22 -7.13
CA SER A 13 -43.84 14.34 -7.68
C SER A 13 -43.09 13.03 -7.41
N ALA A 14 -42.83 12.27 -8.44
CA ALA A 14 -41.94 11.10 -8.33
C ALA A 14 -40.62 11.58 -7.72
N ALA A 15 -40.29 11.08 -6.54
CA ALA A 15 -39.00 11.37 -5.94
C ALA A 15 -37.91 11.10 -6.97
N ALA A 16 -37.15 12.11 -7.34
CA ALA A 16 -36.10 12.00 -8.34
C ALA A 16 -35.19 10.81 -7.95
N ALA A 17 -34.99 9.88 -8.87
CA ALA A 17 -34.14 8.72 -8.63
C ALA A 17 -32.74 9.22 -8.20
N ARG A 18 -32.21 8.63 -7.14
CA ARG A 18 -30.85 8.99 -6.66
C ARG A 18 -29.82 8.69 -7.76
N PRO A 19 -28.86 9.57 -8.01
CA PRO A 19 -27.79 9.33 -8.97
C PRO A 19 -27.05 8.04 -8.69
N GLN A 20 -26.73 7.28 -9.75
CA GLN A 20 -25.97 6.05 -9.68
C GLN A 20 -24.48 6.33 -9.76
N VAL A 21 -23.73 5.95 -8.74
CA VAL A 21 -22.26 6.00 -8.73
C VAL A 21 -21.71 4.59 -8.84
N VAL A 22 -20.87 4.36 -9.85
CA VAL A 22 -20.14 3.09 -9.99
C VAL A 22 -18.70 3.25 -9.51
N VAL A 23 -18.31 2.41 -8.56
CA VAL A 23 -16.93 2.28 -8.07
C VAL A 23 -16.31 1.06 -8.76
N VAL A 24 -15.25 1.27 -9.54
CA VAL A 24 -14.52 0.21 -10.22
C VAL A 24 -13.32 -0.20 -9.39
N GLY A 25 -13.34 -1.42 -8.86
CA GLY A 25 -12.34 -2.00 -7.95
C GLY A 25 -12.79 -2.01 -6.50
N ALA A 26 -12.85 -3.23 -5.90
CA ALA A 26 -13.17 -3.46 -4.49
C ALA A 26 -11.92 -3.66 -3.61
N GLY A 27 -10.78 -3.04 -3.96
CA GLY A 27 -9.67 -2.87 -3.04
C GLY A 27 -10.01 -1.87 -1.93
N ILE A 28 -9.15 -1.71 -0.92
CA ILE A 28 -9.43 -0.86 0.24
C ILE A 28 -9.79 0.59 -0.13
N SER A 29 -9.23 1.14 -1.22
CA SER A 29 -9.58 2.49 -1.70
C SER A 29 -11.00 2.55 -2.24
N GLY A 30 -11.42 1.57 -3.06
CA GLY A 30 -12.76 1.52 -3.61
C GLY A 30 -13.81 1.25 -2.55
N LEU A 31 -13.55 0.35 -1.61
CA LEU A 31 -14.43 0.08 -0.47
C LEU A 31 -14.59 1.32 0.43
N ALA A 32 -13.51 2.08 0.67
CA ALA A 32 -13.56 3.33 1.41
C ALA A 32 -14.34 4.42 0.68
N ALA A 33 -14.19 4.52 -0.65
CA ALA A 33 -14.97 5.42 -1.48
C ALA A 33 -16.47 5.07 -1.44
N ALA A 34 -16.80 3.78 -1.61
CA ALA A 34 -18.18 3.31 -1.54
C ALA A 34 -18.82 3.63 -0.18
N ARG A 35 -18.10 3.38 0.92
CA ARG A 35 -18.57 3.73 2.26
C ARG A 35 -18.84 5.22 2.40
N ALA A 36 -17.92 6.08 1.95
CA ALA A 36 -18.07 7.53 2.05
C ALA A 36 -19.27 8.03 1.24
N LEU A 37 -19.50 7.50 0.03
CA LEU A 37 -20.66 7.78 -0.81
C LEU A 37 -21.99 7.38 -0.13
N LEU A 38 -22.02 6.20 0.49
CA LEU A 38 -23.21 5.71 1.20
C LEU A 38 -23.52 6.51 2.46
N LEU A 39 -22.49 6.99 3.17
CA LEU A 39 -22.66 7.84 4.35
C LEU A 39 -23.26 9.20 4.01
N ASP A 40 -23.01 9.72 2.82
CA ASP A 40 -23.67 10.94 2.30
C ASP A 40 -25.17 10.72 2.06
N GLY A 41 -25.57 9.53 1.60
CA GLY A 41 -26.95 9.08 1.46
C GLY A 41 -27.69 9.60 0.24
N ARG A 42 -27.12 10.48 -0.60
CA ARG A 42 -27.77 11.08 -1.78
C ARG A 42 -27.63 10.27 -3.05
N VAL A 43 -26.79 9.22 -3.07
CA VAL A 43 -26.47 8.41 -4.25
C VAL A 43 -26.77 6.93 -4.03
N GLN A 44 -26.94 6.19 -5.12
CA GLN A 44 -26.87 4.73 -5.15
C GLN A 44 -25.44 4.30 -5.53
N VAL A 45 -24.95 3.20 -4.95
CA VAL A 45 -23.58 2.75 -5.15
C VAL A 45 -23.54 1.32 -5.65
N THR A 46 -22.87 1.10 -6.79
CA THR A 46 -22.47 -0.23 -7.26
C THR A 46 -20.96 -0.34 -7.26
N VAL A 47 -20.41 -1.40 -6.68
CA VAL A 47 -18.97 -1.70 -6.70
C VAL A 47 -18.72 -2.87 -7.64
N LEU A 48 -17.86 -2.69 -8.63
CA LEU A 48 -17.49 -3.72 -9.62
C LEU A 48 -16.07 -4.20 -9.32
N GLU A 49 -15.92 -5.50 -9.08
CA GLU A 49 -14.62 -6.12 -8.79
C GLU A 49 -14.32 -7.22 -9.81
N SER A 50 -13.10 -7.22 -10.33
CA SER A 50 -12.67 -8.17 -11.36
C SER A 50 -12.36 -9.57 -10.83
N SER A 51 -12.08 -9.69 -9.52
CA SER A 51 -11.76 -10.95 -8.84
C SER A 51 -13.00 -11.56 -8.16
N PRO A 52 -12.93 -12.85 -7.75
CA PRO A 52 -14.02 -13.51 -7.02
C PRO A 52 -14.11 -13.08 -5.54
N ARG A 53 -13.37 -12.04 -5.12
CA ARG A 53 -13.37 -11.52 -3.76
C ARG A 53 -13.10 -10.02 -3.70
N THR A 54 -13.52 -9.39 -2.63
CA THR A 54 -13.16 -8.01 -2.29
C THR A 54 -11.83 -7.94 -1.53
N GLY A 55 -11.38 -6.73 -1.19
CA GLY A 55 -10.22 -6.44 -0.35
C GLY A 55 -8.91 -6.20 -1.10
N GLY A 56 -8.81 -6.62 -2.37
CA GLY A 56 -7.59 -6.43 -3.14
C GLY A 56 -6.37 -7.08 -2.45
N LYS A 57 -5.43 -6.27 -1.96
CA LYS A 57 -4.20 -6.72 -1.27
C LYS A 57 -4.37 -6.99 0.23
N LEU A 58 -5.59 -6.84 0.76
CA LEU A 58 -6.00 -7.33 2.08
C LEU A 58 -6.59 -8.72 1.88
N LEU A 59 -5.82 -9.74 2.20
CA LEU A 59 -6.18 -11.15 2.02
C LEU A 59 -5.77 -11.92 3.25
N ARG A 60 -6.72 -12.64 3.84
CA ARG A 60 -6.46 -13.64 4.87
C ARG A 60 -6.53 -15.05 4.31
N GLY A 61 -5.93 -15.97 5.03
CA GLY A 61 -6.01 -17.39 4.80
C GLY A 61 -5.50 -18.14 6.02
N GLU A 62 -5.28 -19.43 5.85
CA GLU A 62 -4.88 -20.34 6.92
C GLU A 62 -3.59 -21.08 6.53
N VAL A 63 -2.68 -21.23 7.49
CA VAL A 63 -1.46 -22.04 7.37
C VAL A 63 -1.33 -22.88 8.63
N ALA A 64 -1.29 -24.19 8.49
CA ALA A 64 -1.26 -25.17 9.59
C ALA A 64 -2.40 -24.98 10.63
N GLY A 65 -3.60 -24.60 10.18
CA GLY A 65 -4.76 -24.36 11.05
C GLY A 65 -4.79 -22.95 11.69
N VAL A 66 -3.85 -22.08 11.36
CA VAL A 66 -3.74 -20.73 11.96
C VAL A 66 -4.10 -19.65 10.94
N GLU A 67 -5.08 -18.83 11.28
CA GLU A 67 -5.48 -17.68 10.46
C GLU A 67 -4.38 -16.61 10.44
N THR A 68 -4.04 -16.13 9.25
CA THR A 68 -3.03 -15.09 9.08
C THR A 68 -3.25 -14.29 7.80
N ASP A 69 -2.57 -13.14 7.68
CA ASP A 69 -2.58 -12.32 6.47
C ASP A 69 -1.64 -12.89 5.40
N PHE A 70 -2.11 -12.98 4.16
CA PHE A 70 -1.31 -13.31 2.97
C PHE A 70 -0.92 -12.08 2.17
N GLY A 71 -1.52 -10.94 2.46
CA GLY A 71 -1.23 -9.64 1.88
C GLY A 71 -0.60 -8.66 2.88
N ALA A 72 -1.16 -7.46 2.99
CA ALA A 72 -0.73 -6.51 4.01
C ALA A 72 -1.07 -7.02 5.41
N GLU A 73 -0.17 -6.82 6.36
CA GLU A 73 -0.24 -7.38 7.72
C GLU A 73 -0.37 -6.30 8.81
N ALA A 74 -0.09 -5.05 8.47
CA ALA A 74 -0.09 -3.95 9.42
C ALA A 74 -0.57 -2.65 8.79
N VAL A 75 -1.17 -1.81 9.61
CA VAL A 75 -1.58 -0.44 9.28
C VAL A 75 -0.62 0.53 9.96
N LEU A 76 -0.20 1.59 9.26
CA LEU A 76 0.57 2.67 9.86
C LEU A 76 -0.36 3.50 10.76
N ALA A 77 -0.30 3.27 12.07
CA ALA A 77 -1.21 3.89 13.03
C ALA A 77 -1.00 5.41 13.20
N ARG A 78 0.18 5.93 12.82
CA ARG A 78 0.45 7.37 12.83
C ARG A 78 -0.33 8.18 11.78
N ARG A 79 -0.95 7.51 10.83
CA ARG A 79 -1.93 8.11 9.91
C ARG A 79 -3.32 7.71 10.37
N PRO A 80 -4.20 8.69 10.67
CA PRO A 80 -5.46 8.42 11.36
C PRO A 80 -6.47 7.62 10.54
N GLU A 81 -6.43 7.68 9.22
CA GLU A 81 -7.47 7.15 8.34
C GLU A 81 -7.70 5.64 8.54
N GLY A 82 -6.62 4.88 8.81
CA GLY A 82 -6.71 3.44 9.01
C GLY A 82 -7.34 3.06 10.34
N VAL A 83 -6.85 3.64 11.43
CA VAL A 83 -7.36 3.41 12.80
C VAL A 83 -8.79 3.92 12.92
N ALA A 84 -9.07 5.12 12.43
CA ALA A 84 -10.41 5.70 12.46
C ALA A 84 -11.44 4.83 11.70
N LEU A 85 -11.05 4.23 10.56
CA LEU A 85 -11.95 3.30 9.85
C LEU A 85 -12.18 2.03 10.64
N MET A 86 -11.13 1.44 11.27
CA MET A 86 -11.28 0.27 12.14
C MET A 86 -12.26 0.55 13.28
N GLU A 87 -12.08 1.64 14.01
CA GLU A 87 -12.95 2.07 15.11
C GLU A 87 -14.39 2.31 14.65
N ALA A 88 -14.57 2.98 13.51
CA ALA A 88 -15.90 3.21 12.93
C ALA A 88 -16.63 1.91 12.53
N LEU A 89 -15.88 0.85 12.26
CA LEU A 89 -16.38 -0.49 11.98
C LEU A 89 -16.42 -1.40 13.23
N ARG A 90 -16.15 -0.85 14.42
CA ARG A 90 -16.08 -1.58 15.69
C ARG A 90 -15.05 -2.71 15.67
N LEU A 91 -13.92 -2.46 15.01
CA LEU A 91 -12.76 -3.33 15.01
C LEU A 91 -11.70 -2.70 15.92
N ASP A 92 -11.23 -3.43 16.92
CA ASP A 92 -10.24 -2.95 17.87
C ASP A 92 -8.82 -3.06 17.29
N PRO A 93 -8.13 -1.92 17.03
CA PRO A 93 -6.75 -1.96 16.57
C PRO A 93 -5.82 -2.41 17.68
N VAL A 94 -4.93 -3.37 17.39
CA VAL A 94 -3.99 -3.95 18.35
C VAL A 94 -2.57 -3.54 17.98
N PRO A 95 -1.76 -3.01 18.93
CA PRO A 95 -0.36 -2.72 18.66
C PRO A 95 0.46 -4.01 18.54
N PRO A 96 1.57 -4.00 17.77
CA PRO A 96 2.49 -5.12 17.78
C PRO A 96 3.22 -5.22 19.13
N THR A 97 3.51 -6.45 19.55
CA THR A 97 4.30 -6.74 20.77
C THR A 97 5.71 -6.18 20.67
N THR A 98 6.27 -6.21 19.47
CA THR A 98 7.58 -5.63 19.17
C THR A 98 7.63 -5.07 17.76
N THR A 99 8.34 -3.95 17.60
CA THR A 99 8.67 -3.35 16.30
C THR A 99 10.18 -3.43 16.02
N GLN A 100 10.95 -4.09 16.88
CA GLN A 100 12.37 -4.25 16.66
C GLN A 100 12.61 -5.11 15.43
N ALA A 101 13.30 -4.55 14.45
CA ALA A 101 13.71 -5.24 13.25
C ALA A 101 15.23 -5.24 13.12
N ALA A 102 15.76 -6.26 12.44
CA ALA A 102 17.17 -6.38 12.13
C ALA A 102 17.41 -6.20 10.63
N ILE A 103 18.67 -6.04 10.26
CA ILE A 103 19.14 -6.16 8.88
C ILE A 103 20.15 -7.30 8.81
N TRP A 104 19.98 -8.18 7.83
CA TRP A 104 20.99 -9.12 7.43
C TRP A 104 22.11 -8.36 6.70
N SER A 105 23.26 -8.24 7.32
CA SER A 105 24.39 -7.52 6.72
C SER A 105 25.69 -8.23 7.02
N ARG A 106 26.45 -8.53 5.98
CA ARG A 106 27.77 -9.14 6.07
C ARG A 106 27.77 -10.42 6.89
N GLY A 107 26.81 -11.31 6.60
CA GLY A 107 26.69 -12.63 7.21
C GLY A 107 26.11 -12.68 8.62
N GLN A 108 25.54 -11.59 9.14
CA GLN A 108 24.95 -11.53 10.47
C GLN A 108 23.71 -10.64 10.52
N LEU A 109 22.79 -10.93 11.43
CA LEU A 109 21.71 -10.02 11.80
C LEU A 109 22.25 -8.89 12.67
N ARG A 110 21.97 -7.65 12.28
CA ARG A 110 22.42 -6.43 12.94
C ARG A 110 21.24 -5.54 13.25
N PRO A 111 21.23 -4.84 14.40
CA PRO A 111 20.15 -3.89 14.68
C PRO A 111 20.16 -2.74 13.69
N LEU A 112 18.98 -2.20 13.41
CA LEU A 112 18.87 -0.92 12.71
C LEU A 112 19.54 0.20 13.53
N PRO A 113 20.13 1.22 12.89
CA PRO A 113 20.57 2.41 13.60
C PRO A 113 19.42 3.02 14.40
N ALA A 114 19.66 3.39 15.64
CA ALA A 114 18.68 4.14 16.42
C ALA A 114 18.38 5.48 15.73
N ASN A 115 17.10 5.85 15.67
CA ASN A 115 16.64 7.10 15.07
C ASN A 115 17.09 7.23 13.60
N HIS A 116 16.39 6.60 12.70
CA HIS A 116 16.58 6.74 11.25
C HIS A 116 15.29 7.17 10.56
N VAL A 117 15.39 7.80 9.39
CA VAL A 117 14.27 8.11 8.50
C VAL A 117 14.35 7.16 7.32
N MET A 118 13.54 6.08 7.31
CA MET A 118 13.53 5.06 6.26
C MET A 118 14.93 4.56 5.86
N GLY A 119 15.77 4.28 6.89
CA GLY A 119 17.15 3.81 6.68
C GLY A 119 18.19 4.92 6.56
N VAL A 120 17.82 6.17 6.33
CA VAL A 120 18.75 7.30 6.38
C VAL A 120 19.08 7.58 7.84
N PRO A 121 20.34 7.37 8.29
CA PRO A 121 20.72 7.53 9.69
C PRO A 121 20.74 9.01 10.08
N VAL A 122 20.30 9.32 11.31
CA VAL A 122 20.31 10.71 11.81
C VAL A 122 21.58 11.07 12.58
N SER A 123 22.45 10.11 12.85
CA SER A 123 23.76 10.38 13.50
C SER A 123 24.82 9.36 13.11
N VAL A 124 26.06 9.82 13.00
CA VAL A 124 27.23 8.96 12.77
C VAL A 124 27.40 7.94 13.90
N ARG A 125 27.12 8.34 15.14
CA ARG A 125 27.25 7.46 16.32
C ARG A 125 26.29 6.26 16.23
N SER A 126 25.01 6.49 15.90
CA SER A 126 24.02 5.41 15.78
C SER A 126 24.33 4.50 14.60
N LEU A 127 24.79 5.08 13.47
CA LEU A 127 25.24 4.32 12.32
C LEU A 127 26.39 3.38 12.67
N ALA A 128 27.43 3.89 13.32
CA ALA A 128 28.59 3.10 13.76
C ALA A 128 28.20 1.99 14.76
N ALA A 129 27.33 2.30 15.71
CA ALA A 129 26.85 1.35 16.72
C ALA A 129 26.07 0.17 16.12
N SER A 130 25.30 0.40 15.03
CA SER A 130 24.53 -0.63 14.34
C SER A 130 25.41 -1.70 13.68
N ARG A 131 26.64 -1.35 13.28
CA ARG A 131 27.57 -2.19 12.52
C ARG A 131 27.00 -2.71 11.17
N VAL A 132 25.93 -2.13 10.68
CA VAL A 132 25.33 -2.51 9.39
C VAL A 132 26.28 -2.18 8.24
N VAL A 133 26.87 -0.99 8.27
CA VAL A 133 27.90 -0.58 7.31
C VAL A 133 29.31 -0.84 7.87
N SER A 134 30.29 -0.88 6.98
CA SER A 134 31.71 -1.02 7.35
C SER A 134 32.26 0.23 8.07
N ARG A 135 33.44 0.12 8.69
CA ARG A 135 34.13 1.29 9.25
C ARG A 135 34.45 2.33 8.17
N VAL A 136 34.78 1.90 6.96
CA VAL A 136 35.00 2.77 5.80
C VAL A 136 33.71 3.47 5.41
N GLY A 137 32.57 2.73 5.39
CA GLY A 137 31.25 3.30 5.14
C GLY A 137 30.85 4.33 6.19
N VAL A 138 31.13 4.09 7.47
CA VAL A 138 30.92 5.09 8.53
C VAL A 138 31.77 6.34 8.31
N ALA A 139 33.07 6.18 8.00
CA ALA A 139 33.96 7.30 7.70
C ALA A 139 33.48 8.07 6.47
N ARG A 140 33.05 7.39 5.40
CA ARG A 140 32.46 8.03 4.21
C ARG A 140 31.20 8.82 4.56
N ALA A 141 30.30 8.25 5.33
CA ALA A 141 29.05 8.92 5.73
C ALA A 141 29.34 10.15 6.61
N SER A 142 30.35 10.13 7.47
CA SER A 142 30.72 11.27 8.31
C SER A 142 31.19 12.50 7.55
N LEU A 143 31.59 12.36 6.27
CA LEU A 143 31.93 13.50 5.42
C LEU A 143 30.75 14.41 5.11
N ASP A 144 29.50 13.94 5.33
CA ASP A 144 28.29 14.74 5.15
C ASP A 144 28.38 16.13 5.81
N VAL A 145 29.02 16.23 6.96
CA VAL A 145 29.14 17.50 7.70
C VAL A 145 30.05 18.52 7.01
N THR A 146 30.93 18.05 6.11
CA THR A 146 31.92 18.90 5.40
C THR A 146 31.59 19.10 3.92
N LEU A 147 30.77 18.22 3.34
CA LEU A 147 30.37 18.30 1.94
C LEU A 147 29.46 19.52 1.71
N PRO A 148 29.55 20.14 0.52
CA PRO A 148 28.57 21.17 0.12
C PRO A 148 27.16 20.57 0.03
N ALA A 149 26.15 21.44 0.09
CA ALA A 149 24.78 21.03 -0.14
C ALA A 149 24.62 20.35 -1.51
N THR A 150 23.81 19.31 -1.58
CA THR A 150 23.57 18.56 -2.82
C THR A 150 22.26 19.04 -3.45
N ALA A 151 22.34 19.57 -4.66
CA ALA A 151 21.16 19.99 -5.39
C ALA A 151 20.26 18.77 -5.74
N ILE A 152 18.96 18.93 -5.60
CA ILE A 152 17.96 17.90 -5.94
C ILE A 152 17.17 18.26 -7.21
N GLY A 153 17.37 19.47 -7.79
CA GLY A 153 16.58 19.94 -8.93
C GLY A 153 15.08 19.89 -8.64
N ASP A 154 14.31 19.52 -9.66
CA ASP A 154 12.87 19.29 -9.50
C ASP A 154 12.60 17.99 -8.74
N ASP A 155 13.40 16.93 -8.97
CA ASP A 155 13.38 15.67 -8.23
C ASP A 155 14.66 14.86 -8.53
N VAL A 156 14.99 13.91 -7.68
CA VAL A 156 16.18 13.06 -7.80
C VAL A 156 15.90 11.69 -7.21
N SER A 157 16.64 10.64 -7.63
CA SER A 157 16.50 9.33 -7.01
C SER A 157 17.10 9.32 -5.60
N VAL A 158 16.52 8.48 -4.75
CA VAL A 158 16.99 8.31 -3.36
C VAL A 158 18.46 7.90 -3.34
N ALA A 159 18.86 6.94 -4.18
CA ALA A 159 20.25 6.48 -4.22
C ALA A 159 21.22 7.58 -4.66
N SER A 160 20.85 8.40 -5.65
CA SER A 160 21.69 9.51 -6.10
C SER A 160 21.92 10.53 -4.98
N TYR A 161 20.84 10.93 -4.29
CA TYR A 161 20.95 11.92 -3.24
C TYR A 161 21.67 11.38 -1.99
N VAL A 162 21.17 10.26 -1.42
CA VAL A 162 21.75 9.69 -0.18
C VAL A 162 23.18 9.18 -0.44
N GLY A 163 23.43 8.59 -1.61
CA GLY A 163 24.77 8.13 -2.02
C GLY A 163 25.77 9.27 -2.10
N ALA A 164 25.40 10.41 -2.69
CA ALA A 164 26.25 11.60 -2.74
C ALA A 164 26.57 12.12 -1.33
N ARG A 165 25.61 12.10 -0.42
CA ARG A 165 25.76 12.60 0.96
C ARG A 165 26.49 11.61 1.86
N MET A 166 26.02 10.36 1.94
CA MET A 166 26.42 9.38 2.95
C MET A 166 27.20 8.19 2.39
N GLY A 167 27.29 8.07 1.06
CA GLY A 167 27.95 6.94 0.38
C GLY A 167 27.00 5.77 0.08
N HIS A 168 27.35 4.99 -0.94
CA HIS A 168 26.51 3.91 -1.45
C HIS A 168 26.30 2.77 -0.45
N GLU A 169 27.27 2.49 0.45
CA GLU A 169 27.07 1.43 1.45
C GLU A 169 25.89 1.71 2.38
N VAL A 170 25.60 3.00 2.69
CA VAL A 170 24.41 3.41 3.45
C VAL A 170 23.15 3.17 2.61
N VAL A 171 23.19 3.50 1.31
CA VAL A 171 22.07 3.21 0.39
C VAL A 171 21.79 1.72 0.34
N ASP A 172 22.79 0.94 -0.05
CA ASP A 172 22.64 -0.49 -0.37
C ASP A 172 22.24 -1.33 0.85
N ARG A 173 22.73 -0.97 2.05
CA ARG A 173 22.57 -1.80 3.25
C ARG A 173 21.52 -1.28 4.24
N LEU A 174 21.09 -0.04 4.11
CA LEU A 174 20.09 0.54 5.02
C LEU A 174 18.88 1.06 4.28
N VAL A 175 19.07 1.99 3.32
CA VAL A 175 17.94 2.69 2.71
C VAL A 175 17.17 1.79 1.76
N GLU A 176 17.85 1.09 0.88
CA GLU A 176 17.23 0.20 -0.10
C GLU A 176 16.43 -0.95 0.55
N PRO A 177 16.91 -1.67 1.59
CA PRO A 177 16.10 -2.70 2.24
C PRO A 177 14.79 -2.17 2.84
N LEU A 178 14.79 -0.96 3.42
CA LEU A 178 13.59 -0.36 3.98
C LEU A 178 12.63 0.11 2.88
N LEU A 179 13.13 0.76 1.83
CA LEU A 179 12.31 1.12 0.67
C LEU A 179 11.77 -0.12 -0.05
N GLY A 180 12.60 -1.16 -0.20
CA GLY A 180 12.20 -2.45 -0.74
C GLY A 180 11.12 -3.15 0.08
N GLY A 181 11.10 -2.94 1.40
CA GLY A 181 10.03 -3.41 2.29
C GLY A 181 8.69 -2.71 2.04
N VAL A 182 8.70 -1.43 1.67
CA VAL A 182 7.48 -0.62 1.46
C VAL A 182 7.02 -0.64 0.01
N TYR A 183 7.95 -0.43 -0.95
CA TYR A 183 7.62 -0.26 -2.37
C TYR A 183 7.99 -1.47 -3.23
N ALA A 184 8.74 -2.44 -2.71
CA ALA A 184 9.45 -3.46 -3.48
C ALA A 184 10.30 -2.84 -4.62
N GLY A 185 10.64 -1.57 -4.50
CA GLY A 185 11.32 -0.75 -5.49
C GLY A 185 12.81 -0.67 -5.25
N ARG A 186 13.50 0.00 -6.17
CA ARG A 186 14.94 0.22 -6.17
C ARG A 186 15.25 1.67 -5.81
N ALA A 187 16.20 1.89 -4.93
CA ALA A 187 16.57 3.24 -4.47
C ALA A 187 17.13 4.12 -5.59
N ASP A 188 17.68 3.55 -6.67
CA ASP A 188 18.19 4.26 -7.84
C ASP A 188 17.09 4.76 -8.79
N GLU A 189 15.86 4.25 -8.66
CA GLU A 189 14.71 4.63 -9.47
C GLU A 189 13.68 5.47 -8.69
N LEU A 190 13.54 5.22 -7.39
CA LEU A 190 12.53 5.84 -6.55
C LEU A 190 12.84 7.32 -6.28
N SER A 191 11.81 8.17 -6.44
CA SER A 191 11.84 9.60 -6.16
C SER A 191 12.13 9.90 -4.70
N LEU A 192 13.07 10.79 -4.44
CA LEU A 192 13.33 11.29 -3.09
C LEU A 192 12.13 12.05 -2.53
N ARG A 193 11.49 12.90 -3.34
CA ARG A 193 10.33 13.71 -2.91
C ARG A 193 9.10 12.86 -2.59
N ALA A 194 8.85 11.84 -3.40
CA ALA A 194 7.67 11.00 -3.25
C ALA A 194 7.81 9.95 -2.14
N THR A 195 9.02 9.39 -1.93
CA THR A 195 9.22 8.27 -1.01
C THR A 195 9.84 8.66 0.33
N LEU A 196 10.65 9.73 0.35
CA LEU A 196 11.33 10.26 1.54
C LEU A 196 11.08 11.78 1.71
N PRO A 197 9.83 12.25 1.79
CA PRO A 197 9.52 13.67 1.84
C PRO A 197 10.18 14.39 3.02
N GLN A 198 10.42 13.68 4.12
CA GLN A 198 11.10 14.22 5.29
C GLN A 198 12.59 14.52 5.02
N VAL A 199 13.24 13.70 4.19
CA VAL A 199 14.62 13.92 3.76
C VAL A 199 14.65 14.99 2.67
N ALA A 200 13.73 14.95 1.71
CA ALA A 200 13.62 15.96 0.66
C ALA A 200 13.42 17.37 1.20
N ALA A 201 12.64 17.52 2.28
CA ALA A 201 12.38 18.81 2.93
C ALA A 201 13.63 19.47 3.55
N VAL A 202 14.71 18.73 3.77
CA VAL A 202 15.99 19.22 4.32
C VAL A 202 17.14 19.00 3.34
N ALA A 203 16.86 18.64 2.09
CA ALA A 203 17.88 18.23 1.14
C ALA A 203 18.86 19.35 0.77
N GLN A 204 18.46 20.61 0.89
CA GLN A 204 19.30 21.78 0.62
C GLN A 204 20.18 22.21 1.80
N GLU A 205 20.00 21.58 2.96
CA GLU A 205 20.82 21.86 4.13
C GLU A 205 22.25 21.35 3.94
N ARG A 206 23.19 22.07 4.54
CA ARG A 206 24.62 21.77 4.41
C ARG A 206 24.99 20.37 4.93
N SER A 207 24.37 19.92 6.01
CA SER A 207 24.57 18.58 6.57
C SER A 207 23.23 17.89 6.79
N LEU A 208 23.05 16.73 6.18
CA LEU A 208 21.85 15.93 6.32
C LEU A 208 21.72 15.37 7.75
N PHE A 209 22.84 14.96 8.39
CA PHE A 209 22.84 14.57 9.78
C PHE A 209 22.35 15.68 10.71
N HIS A 210 22.90 16.88 10.55
CA HIS A 210 22.51 18.02 11.37
C HIS A 210 21.04 18.39 11.16
N ALA A 211 20.64 18.48 9.91
CA ALA A 211 19.26 18.84 9.56
C ALA A 211 18.23 17.84 10.08
N LEU A 212 18.47 16.54 9.95
CA LEU A 212 17.57 15.51 10.45
C LEU A 212 17.54 15.45 11.99
N LEU A 213 18.69 15.64 12.64
CA LEU A 213 18.79 15.66 14.10
C LEU A 213 18.10 16.89 14.73
N SER A 214 18.19 18.05 14.04
CA SER A 214 17.61 19.32 14.51
C SER A 214 16.10 19.42 14.27
N ARG A 215 15.51 18.49 13.50
CA ARG A 215 14.05 18.50 13.32
C ARG A 215 13.36 18.22 14.65
N PRO A 216 12.34 19.02 15.00
CA PRO A 216 11.53 18.71 16.17
C PRO A 216 10.98 17.30 16.02
N SER A 217 11.50 16.37 16.79
CA SER A 217 10.86 15.08 16.99
C SER A 217 9.62 15.37 17.82
N GLN A 218 8.46 15.54 17.18
CA GLN A 218 7.21 15.44 17.92
C GLN A 218 6.98 13.94 18.14
N PRO A 219 7.19 13.44 19.35
CA PRO A 219 6.81 12.08 19.69
C PRO A 219 5.28 12.01 19.53
N GLN A 220 4.81 11.43 18.45
CA GLN A 220 3.38 11.13 18.38
C GLN A 220 3.11 10.03 19.39
N PRO A 221 2.20 10.27 20.35
CA PRO A 221 1.82 9.25 21.31
C PRO A 221 1.20 8.06 20.59
N GLY A 222 1.45 6.85 21.10
CA GLY A 222 0.87 5.63 20.54
C GLY A 222 1.82 4.81 19.64
N PRO A 223 1.36 3.64 19.22
CA PRO A 223 2.14 2.72 18.42
C PRO A 223 2.37 3.24 16.99
N VAL A 224 3.47 2.83 16.37
CA VAL A 224 3.76 3.14 14.95
C VAL A 224 2.85 2.36 14.02
N PHE A 225 2.56 1.11 14.38
CA PHE A 225 1.75 0.18 13.61
C PHE A 225 0.59 -0.35 14.45
N ALA A 226 -0.47 -0.72 13.78
CA ALA A 226 -1.59 -1.47 14.33
C ALA A 226 -1.93 -2.66 13.43
N GLY A 227 -2.47 -3.71 14.03
CA GLY A 227 -3.06 -4.85 13.37
C GLY A 227 -4.47 -5.09 13.87
N LEU A 228 -5.05 -6.21 13.48
CA LEU A 228 -6.32 -6.73 13.98
C LEU A 228 -6.13 -8.17 14.40
N VAL A 229 -6.76 -8.58 15.49
CA VAL A 229 -6.81 -9.99 15.88
C VAL A 229 -7.35 -10.81 14.70
N GLY A 230 -6.64 -11.86 14.30
CA GLY A 230 -6.94 -12.66 13.12
C GLY A 230 -6.55 -12.03 11.79
N GLY A 231 -5.80 -10.93 11.78
CA GLY A 231 -5.24 -10.29 10.58
C GLY A 231 -5.98 -9.04 10.09
N VAL A 232 -5.23 -8.16 9.44
CA VAL A 232 -5.74 -6.88 8.89
C VAL A 232 -6.69 -7.10 7.71
N GLY A 233 -6.65 -8.26 7.06
CA GLY A 233 -7.61 -8.62 6.00
C GLY A 233 -9.07 -8.57 6.46
N ARG A 234 -9.35 -8.78 7.77
CA ARG A 234 -10.69 -8.58 8.37
C ARG A 234 -11.28 -7.21 8.10
N LEU A 235 -10.44 -6.17 8.00
CA LEU A 235 -10.91 -4.83 7.69
C LEU A 235 -11.69 -4.80 6.37
N ALA A 236 -11.19 -5.46 5.34
CA ALA A 236 -11.87 -5.49 4.04
C ALA A 236 -13.16 -6.30 4.08
N GLU A 237 -13.19 -7.41 4.80
CA GLU A 237 -14.37 -8.27 4.97
C GLU A 237 -15.51 -7.52 5.67
N VAL A 238 -15.20 -6.91 6.83
CA VAL A 238 -16.18 -6.15 7.61
C VAL A 238 -16.63 -4.90 6.88
N LEU A 239 -15.73 -4.21 6.18
CA LEU A 239 -16.07 -3.05 5.36
C LEU A 239 -16.99 -3.43 4.20
N THR A 240 -16.73 -4.55 3.52
CA THR A 240 -17.62 -5.07 2.47
C THR A 240 -19.01 -5.38 3.01
N ALA A 241 -19.10 -6.10 4.12
CA ALA A 241 -20.37 -6.39 4.77
C ALA A 241 -21.12 -5.11 5.18
N SER A 242 -20.41 -4.12 5.71
CA SER A 242 -20.97 -2.82 6.10
C SER A 242 -21.56 -2.05 4.93
N ILE A 243 -20.86 -1.94 3.79
CA ILE A 243 -21.37 -1.23 2.61
C ILE A 243 -22.55 -1.98 1.97
N THR A 244 -22.52 -3.30 1.94
CA THR A 244 -23.63 -4.12 1.43
C THR A 244 -24.88 -3.94 2.31
N ALA A 245 -24.72 -3.97 3.62
CA ALA A 245 -25.83 -3.70 4.56
C ALA A 245 -26.38 -2.27 4.45
N ALA A 246 -25.56 -1.31 4.03
CA ALA A 246 -25.97 0.07 3.75
C ALA A 246 -26.58 0.26 2.34
N GLY A 247 -26.75 -0.82 1.55
CA GLY A 247 -27.44 -0.82 0.26
C GLY A 247 -26.55 -0.72 -0.97
N ALA A 248 -25.22 -0.89 -0.84
CA ALA A 248 -24.38 -1.03 -2.02
C ALA A 248 -24.58 -2.38 -2.69
N GLU A 249 -24.64 -2.38 -4.01
CA GLU A 249 -24.49 -3.59 -4.80
C GLU A 249 -22.99 -3.88 -5.03
N VAL A 250 -22.52 -5.07 -4.65
CA VAL A 250 -21.14 -5.51 -4.88
C VAL A 250 -21.14 -6.67 -5.87
N VAL A 251 -20.59 -6.44 -7.07
CA VAL A 251 -20.55 -7.41 -8.16
C VAL A 251 -19.13 -7.91 -8.33
N LEU A 252 -18.90 -9.18 -8.04
CA LEU A 252 -17.62 -9.87 -8.24
C LEU A 252 -17.52 -10.44 -9.66
N ASP A 253 -16.32 -10.86 -10.06
CA ASP A 253 -16.02 -11.37 -11.41
C ASP A 253 -16.48 -10.43 -12.53
N ALA A 254 -16.54 -9.11 -12.24
CA ALA A 254 -17.05 -8.06 -13.08
C ALA A 254 -15.91 -7.14 -13.58
N THR A 255 -15.03 -7.68 -14.41
CA THR A 255 -13.98 -6.88 -15.05
C THR A 255 -14.59 -5.83 -15.97
N VAL A 256 -14.38 -4.55 -15.66
CA VAL A 256 -14.75 -3.44 -16.56
C VAL A 256 -13.73 -3.40 -17.70
N ARG A 257 -14.22 -3.58 -18.93
CA ARG A 257 -13.39 -3.63 -20.13
C ARG A 257 -13.44 -2.34 -20.95
N GLU A 258 -14.56 -1.63 -20.88
CA GLU A 258 -14.77 -0.39 -21.61
C GLU A 258 -15.45 0.63 -20.70
N LEU A 259 -15.10 1.89 -20.89
CA LEU A 259 -15.69 3.04 -20.25
C LEU A 259 -15.93 4.11 -21.30
N ALA A 260 -17.19 4.41 -21.57
CA ALA A 260 -17.60 5.40 -22.55
C ALA A 260 -18.40 6.52 -21.90
N ARG A 261 -18.17 7.75 -22.35
CA ARG A 261 -18.96 8.89 -21.95
C ARG A 261 -20.25 8.95 -22.78
N LEU A 262 -21.37 9.16 -22.09
CA LEU A 262 -22.68 9.42 -22.70
C LEU A 262 -22.99 10.92 -22.63
N PRO A 263 -24.02 11.41 -23.37
CA PRO A 263 -24.53 12.78 -23.23
C PRO A 263 -24.90 13.12 -21.75
N ALA A 264 -25.43 12.12 -21.02
CA ALA A 264 -25.70 12.22 -19.59
C ALA A 264 -25.05 11.00 -18.87
N GLY A 265 -23.90 11.22 -18.22
CA GLY A 265 -23.23 10.20 -17.44
C GLY A 265 -22.27 9.29 -18.24
N TRP A 266 -22.21 8.04 -17.83
CA TRP A 266 -21.20 7.05 -18.23
C TRP A 266 -21.83 5.70 -18.56
N GLN A 267 -21.21 4.97 -19.47
CA GLN A 267 -21.51 3.58 -19.75
C GLN A 267 -20.25 2.73 -19.47
N LEU A 268 -20.43 1.68 -18.71
CA LEU A 268 -19.40 0.68 -18.42
C LEU A 268 -19.80 -0.65 -19.05
N VAL A 269 -18.84 -1.34 -19.68
CA VAL A 269 -19.05 -2.68 -20.22
C VAL A 269 -18.26 -3.69 -19.41
N THR A 270 -18.95 -4.70 -18.87
CA THR A 270 -18.39 -5.85 -18.13
C THR A 270 -18.71 -7.16 -18.85
N GLY A 271 -18.34 -8.29 -18.26
CA GLY A 271 -18.60 -9.63 -18.80
C GLY A 271 -17.63 -10.04 -19.91
N SER A 272 -17.89 -11.16 -20.56
CA SER A 272 -17.08 -11.65 -21.68
C SER A 272 -17.39 -10.90 -22.99
N ALA A 273 -16.51 -11.01 -23.97
CA ALA A 273 -16.77 -10.45 -25.30
C ALA A 273 -18.00 -11.08 -25.98
N ALA A 274 -18.29 -12.35 -25.68
CA ALA A 274 -19.44 -13.07 -26.19
C ALA A 274 -20.74 -12.75 -25.44
N SER A 275 -20.65 -12.22 -24.20
CA SER A 275 -21.81 -11.86 -23.37
C SER A 275 -21.53 -10.56 -22.60
N PRO A 276 -21.47 -9.41 -23.28
CA PRO A 276 -21.23 -8.13 -22.63
C PRO A 276 -22.44 -7.72 -21.79
N LYS A 277 -22.15 -7.16 -20.63
CA LYS A 277 -23.16 -6.53 -19.75
C LYS A 277 -22.87 -5.04 -19.68
N THR A 278 -23.87 -4.22 -19.91
CA THR A 278 -23.76 -2.77 -19.88
C THR A 278 -24.37 -2.23 -18.60
N ILE A 279 -23.64 -1.31 -17.95
CA ILE A 279 -24.07 -0.60 -16.74
C ILE A 279 -23.96 0.89 -17.03
N ASN A 280 -25.03 1.63 -16.78
CA ASN A 280 -25.02 3.09 -16.87
C ASN A 280 -24.80 3.70 -15.49
N ALA A 281 -24.09 4.83 -15.43
CA ALA A 281 -23.79 5.54 -14.20
C ALA A 281 -23.79 7.06 -14.41
N ASP A 282 -24.20 7.80 -13.40
CA ASP A 282 -24.10 9.27 -13.39
C ASP A 282 -22.67 9.71 -13.07
N ALA A 283 -21.96 8.91 -12.26
CA ALA A 283 -20.55 9.15 -11.91
C ALA A 283 -19.75 7.84 -11.74
N VAL A 284 -18.43 7.94 -11.92
CA VAL A 284 -17.51 6.80 -11.82
C VAL A 284 -16.31 7.14 -10.94
N VAL A 285 -15.99 6.22 -10.01
CA VAL A 285 -14.74 6.21 -9.26
C VAL A 285 -13.86 5.05 -9.74
N LEU A 286 -12.70 5.35 -10.31
CA LEU A 286 -11.71 4.35 -10.71
C LEU A 286 -10.75 4.07 -9.54
N ALA A 287 -10.97 2.97 -8.84
CA ALA A 287 -10.16 2.52 -7.70
C ALA A 287 -9.29 1.28 -8.05
N ILE A 288 -8.78 1.25 -9.27
CA ILE A 288 -7.99 0.16 -9.86
C ILE A 288 -6.54 0.59 -10.12
N PRO A 289 -5.61 -0.35 -10.36
CA PRO A 289 -4.23 -0.02 -10.71
C PRO A 289 -4.13 0.92 -11.92
N ALA A 290 -3.03 1.70 -11.97
CA ALA A 290 -2.88 2.79 -12.95
C ALA A 290 -2.94 2.32 -14.41
N MET A 291 -2.31 1.18 -14.75
CA MET A 291 -2.31 0.69 -16.13
C MET A 291 -3.73 0.30 -16.63
N PRO A 292 -4.53 -0.50 -15.91
CA PRO A 292 -5.94 -0.72 -16.28
C PRO A 292 -6.77 0.57 -16.32
N ALA A 293 -6.57 1.49 -15.37
CA ALA A 293 -7.25 2.79 -15.40
C ALA A 293 -6.89 3.59 -16.67
N GLY A 294 -5.61 3.62 -17.04
CA GLY A 294 -5.16 4.25 -18.30
C GLY A 294 -5.82 3.65 -19.53
N ARG A 295 -5.98 2.32 -19.59
CA ARG A 295 -6.68 1.66 -20.70
C ARG A 295 -8.13 2.12 -20.83
N LEU A 296 -8.86 2.18 -19.71
CA LEU A 296 -10.25 2.63 -19.69
C LEU A 296 -10.40 4.11 -20.08
N LEU A 297 -9.39 4.92 -19.81
CA LEU A 297 -9.38 6.36 -20.03
C LEU A 297 -8.82 6.77 -21.40
N ALA A 298 -8.32 5.83 -22.21
CA ALA A 298 -7.60 6.11 -23.45
C ALA A 298 -8.38 7.01 -24.41
N ALA A 299 -9.69 6.77 -24.58
CA ALA A 299 -10.54 7.56 -25.45
C ALA A 299 -11.03 8.87 -24.82
N THR A 300 -11.22 8.90 -23.49
CA THR A 300 -11.90 10.01 -22.79
C THR A 300 -10.94 11.02 -22.22
N ALA A 301 -9.77 10.57 -21.72
CA ALA A 301 -8.75 11.41 -21.12
C ALA A 301 -7.34 10.93 -21.54
N PRO A 302 -6.94 11.08 -22.82
CA PRO A 302 -5.73 10.47 -23.39
C PRO A 302 -4.43 10.92 -22.67
N TRP A 303 -4.35 12.15 -22.20
CA TRP A 303 -3.22 12.65 -21.42
C TRP A 303 -3.11 11.96 -20.06
N ALA A 304 -4.22 11.82 -19.33
CA ALA A 304 -4.23 11.06 -18.09
C ALA A 304 -3.90 9.59 -18.32
N ALA A 305 -4.45 9.00 -19.39
CA ALA A 305 -4.21 7.61 -19.77
C ALA A 305 -2.73 7.32 -20.03
N ARG A 306 -2.04 8.22 -20.74
CA ARG A 306 -0.60 8.12 -20.99
C ARG A 306 0.24 8.19 -19.71
N ASP A 307 -0.04 9.16 -18.85
CA ASP A 307 0.70 9.33 -17.59
C ASP A 307 0.41 8.17 -16.62
N LEU A 308 -0.82 7.63 -16.59
CA LEU A 308 -1.18 6.43 -15.82
C LEU A 308 -0.45 5.17 -16.34
N ALA A 309 -0.39 4.99 -17.66
CA ALA A 309 0.31 3.85 -18.27
C ALA A 309 1.83 3.87 -18.00
N ALA A 310 2.40 5.03 -17.70
CA ALA A 310 3.81 5.21 -17.37
C ALA A 310 4.14 4.97 -15.88
N ILE A 311 3.16 4.59 -15.05
CA ILE A 311 3.40 4.17 -13.67
C ILE A 311 3.66 2.67 -13.65
N ASP A 312 4.91 2.31 -13.43
CA ASP A 312 5.32 0.91 -13.29
C ASP A 312 4.87 0.31 -11.96
N TYR A 313 4.84 -1.02 -11.91
CA TYR A 313 4.47 -1.78 -10.72
C TYR A 313 5.47 -2.90 -10.45
N ALA A 314 5.87 -3.02 -9.20
CA ALA A 314 6.59 -4.19 -8.73
C ALA A 314 5.62 -5.36 -8.47
N SER A 315 6.01 -6.55 -8.92
CA SER A 315 5.39 -7.81 -8.49
C SER A 315 6.19 -8.42 -7.34
N MET A 316 5.52 -9.20 -6.50
CA MET A 316 6.16 -9.88 -5.38
C MET A 316 5.44 -11.16 -5.00
N ALA A 317 6.12 -12.04 -4.28
CA ALA A 317 5.52 -13.18 -3.61
C ALA A 317 5.71 -13.07 -2.09
N VAL A 318 4.73 -13.55 -1.35
CA VAL A 318 4.81 -13.77 0.09
C VAL A 318 4.76 -15.28 0.31
N VAL A 319 5.81 -15.83 0.91
CA VAL A 319 5.89 -17.22 1.35
C VAL A 319 5.61 -17.24 2.85
N THR A 320 4.45 -17.76 3.24
CA THR A 320 4.04 -17.89 4.64
C THR A 320 4.30 -19.32 5.08
N LEU A 321 5.10 -19.51 6.12
CA LEU A 321 5.58 -20.81 6.60
C LEU A 321 5.22 -20.98 8.07
N ALA A 322 4.73 -22.16 8.43
CA ALA A 322 4.51 -22.58 9.81
C ALA A 322 5.57 -23.60 10.24
N PHE A 323 6.28 -23.30 11.29
CA PHE A 323 7.28 -24.18 11.88
C PHE A 323 6.88 -24.61 13.30
N SER A 324 7.35 -25.78 13.73
CA SER A 324 7.35 -26.11 15.15
C SER A 324 8.32 -25.18 15.90
N ALA A 325 8.01 -24.80 17.14
CA ALA A 325 8.89 -23.95 17.95
C ALA A 325 10.30 -24.57 18.11
N SER A 326 10.39 -25.90 18.18
CA SER A 326 11.64 -26.65 18.25
C SER A 326 12.56 -26.54 17.03
N ALA A 327 12.02 -26.05 15.88
CA ALA A 327 12.83 -25.78 14.70
C ALA A 327 13.82 -24.62 14.91
N PHE A 328 13.58 -23.77 15.90
CA PHE A 328 14.43 -22.65 16.26
C PHE A 328 15.24 -22.98 17.50
N GLY A 329 16.56 -22.96 17.40
CA GLY A 329 17.44 -23.26 18.53
C GLY A 329 17.40 -22.24 19.68
N LYS A 330 16.94 -21.00 19.36
CA LYS A 330 16.70 -19.91 20.31
C LYS A 330 15.49 -19.12 19.85
N PRO A 331 14.65 -18.61 20.77
CA PRO A 331 13.57 -17.70 20.40
C PRO A 331 14.11 -16.46 19.67
N PHE A 332 13.44 -16.07 18.61
CA PHE A 332 13.70 -14.81 17.93
C PHE A 332 13.03 -13.68 18.72
N THR A 333 13.76 -12.61 19.01
CA THR A 333 13.27 -11.53 19.91
C THR A 333 12.73 -10.31 19.16
N GLY A 334 12.89 -10.23 17.83
CA GLY A 334 12.44 -9.12 17.00
C GLY A 334 11.23 -9.47 16.14
N SER A 335 10.60 -8.47 15.54
CA SER A 335 9.48 -8.65 14.62
C SER A 335 9.89 -9.25 13.28
N GLY A 336 11.18 -9.19 12.92
CA GLY A 336 11.66 -9.66 11.63
C GLY A 336 13.02 -9.07 11.25
N PHE A 337 13.39 -9.31 9.99
CA PHE A 337 14.61 -8.74 9.42
C PHE A 337 14.46 -8.43 7.94
N LEU A 338 15.27 -7.48 7.47
CA LEU A 338 15.39 -7.09 6.08
C LEU A 338 16.70 -7.64 5.50
N VAL A 339 16.70 -7.88 4.20
CA VAL A 339 17.87 -8.40 3.47
C VAL A 339 18.22 -7.43 2.34
N PRO A 340 19.41 -6.81 2.38
CA PRO A 340 19.92 -5.99 1.29
C PRO A 340 20.07 -6.79 -0.01
N SER A 341 19.76 -6.16 -1.15
CA SER A 341 19.92 -6.79 -2.47
C SER A 341 21.37 -7.21 -2.75
N VAL A 342 22.32 -6.44 -2.25
CA VAL A 342 23.78 -6.73 -2.41
C VAL A 342 24.25 -8.01 -1.71
N ASP A 343 23.45 -8.60 -0.82
CA ASP A 343 23.78 -9.87 -0.18
C ASP A 343 23.27 -11.11 -0.98
N GLY A 344 22.63 -10.91 -2.15
CA GLY A 344 22.29 -11.94 -3.13
C GLY A 344 21.36 -13.05 -2.62
N ARG A 345 20.49 -12.75 -1.64
CA ARG A 345 19.51 -13.68 -1.08
C ARG A 345 18.19 -13.62 -1.84
N LEU A 346 17.45 -14.72 -1.85
CA LEU A 346 16.14 -14.80 -2.48
C LEU A 346 15.11 -13.93 -1.75
N ILE A 347 15.04 -14.05 -0.41
CA ILE A 347 14.14 -13.24 0.40
C ILE A 347 14.67 -11.81 0.55
N LYS A 348 13.79 -10.82 0.49
CA LYS A 348 14.12 -9.42 0.82
C LYS A 348 13.76 -9.03 2.24
N ALA A 349 12.86 -9.79 2.88
CA ALA A 349 12.48 -9.61 4.28
C ALA A 349 11.87 -10.90 4.83
N ALA A 350 11.94 -11.06 6.15
CA ALA A 350 11.18 -12.04 6.91
C ALA A 350 10.51 -11.36 8.10
N THR A 351 9.24 -11.69 8.34
CA THR A 351 8.47 -11.25 9.52
C THR A 351 8.05 -12.47 10.32
N PHE A 352 8.33 -12.46 11.61
CA PHE A 352 7.89 -13.48 12.57
C PHE A 352 6.55 -13.04 13.13
N SER A 353 5.45 -13.45 12.51
CA SER A 353 4.10 -12.98 12.84
C SER A 353 3.69 -13.33 14.27
N THR A 354 4.04 -14.54 14.75
CA THR A 354 3.76 -14.98 16.12
C THR A 354 4.57 -14.23 17.19
N VAL A 355 5.71 -13.64 16.83
CA VAL A 355 6.50 -12.77 17.72
C VAL A 355 6.02 -11.32 17.65
N LYS A 356 5.62 -10.88 16.47
CA LYS A 356 5.18 -9.51 16.24
C LYS A 356 3.81 -9.22 16.84
N TRP A 357 2.91 -10.20 16.83
CA TRP A 357 1.52 -10.06 17.25
C TRP A 357 1.20 -10.94 18.45
N GLY A 358 0.70 -10.33 19.51
CA GLY A 358 0.40 -11.02 20.76
C GLY A 358 -0.93 -11.79 20.80
N TRP A 359 -1.62 -11.92 19.67
CA TRP A 359 -2.88 -12.69 19.61
C TRP A 359 -2.70 -14.14 19.15
N TYR A 360 -1.53 -14.52 18.68
CA TYR A 360 -1.24 -15.92 18.36
C TYR A 360 -1.02 -16.74 19.63
N ASP A 361 -1.49 -17.98 19.64
CA ASP A 361 -1.27 -18.90 20.73
C ASP A 361 0.13 -19.55 20.64
N ASP A 362 0.71 -19.91 21.76
CA ASP A 362 1.99 -20.64 21.81
C ASP A 362 1.93 -22.01 21.10
N SER A 363 0.75 -22.62 21.01
CA SER A 363 0.51 -23.86 20.28
C SER A 363 0.61 -23.71 18.76
N ASP A 364 0.45 -22.50 18.21
CA ASP A 364 0.55 -22.21 16.78
C ASP A 364 1.96 -22.45 16.24
N GLY A 365 2.96 -22.51 17.13
CA GLY A 365 4.36 -22.61 16.75
C GLY A 365 4.90 -21.26 16.27
N VAL A 366 5.69 -21.26 15.19
CA VAL A 366 6.29 -20.03 14.64
C VAL A 366 5.81 -19.81 13.22
N LEU A 367 5.03 -18.76 13.01
CA LEU A 367 4.63 -18.29 11.68
C LEU A 367 5.65 -17.27 11.18
N VAL A 368 6.22 -17.54 10.00
CA VAL A 368 7.18 -16.66 9.33
C VAL A 368 6.68 -16.31 7.94
N ARG A 369 6.65 -15.02 7.63
CA ARG A 369 6.30 -14.52 6.31
C ARG A 369 7.55 -13.98 5.63
N CYS A 370 7.95 -14.61 4.53
CA CYS A 370 9.09 -14.21 3.71
C CYS A 370 8.61 -13.50 2.46
N SER A 371 9.10 -12.29 2.19
CA SER A 371 8.78 -11.59 0.95
C SER A 371 9.90 -11.72 -0.07
N ILE A 372 9.51 -11.98 -1.34
CA ILE A 372 10.38 -12.23 -2.48
C ILE A 372 9.97 -11.30 -3.62
N GLY A 373 10.92 -10.88 -4.45
CA GLY A 373 10.69 -10.03 -5.61
C GLY A 373 10.98 -8.56 -5.33
N ARG A 374 11.66 -7.94 -6.29
CA ARG A 374 11.99 -6.51 -6.35
C ARG A 374 11.62 -5.99 -7.73
N HIS A 375 11.42 -4.69 -7.85
CA HIS A 375 11.15 -4.07 -9.15
C HIS A 375 12.28 -4.41 -10.16
N GLY A 376 11.89 -4.80 -11.38
CA GLY A 376 12.81 -5.23 -12.43
C GLY A 376 13.33 -6.68 -12.30
N ASP A 377 13.17 -7.33 -11.14
CA ASP A 377 13.60 -8.71 -10.91
C ASP A 377 12.38 -9.65 -10.86
N VAL A 378 11.95 -10.07 -12.05
CA VAL A 378 10.78 -10.96 -12.21
C VAL A 378 11.15 -12.43 -12.31
N GLY A 379 12.44 -12.78 -12.50
CA GLY A 379 12.91 -14.14 -12.73
C GLY A 379 12.60 -15.06 -11.55
N ASP A 380 12.86 -14.61 -10.34
CA ASP A 380 12.58 -15.39 -9.14
C ASP A 380 11.08 -15.68 -8.94
N LEU A 381 10.19 -14.81 -9.42
CA LEU A 381 8.75 -15.00 -9.30
C LEU A 381 8.17 -16.05 -10.27
N GLN A 382 8.96 -16.50 -11.24
CA GLN A 382 8.59 -17.58 -12.17
C GLN A 382 8.91 -18.98 -11.62
N ARG A 383 9.65 -19.08 -10.52
CA ARG A 383 9.95 -20.35 -9.85
C ARG A 383 8.67 -21.02 -9.36
N SER A 384 8.67 -22.33 -9.23
CA SER A 384 7.58 -23.08 -8.60
C SER A 384 7.40 -22.70 -7.12
N ASP A 385 6.25 -23.03 -6.54
CA ASP A 385 5.99 -22.77 -5.11
C ASP A 385 7.00 -23.52 -4.23
N ASP A 386 7.29 -24.76 -4.57
CA ASP A 386 8.29 -25.59 -3.85
C ASP A 386 9.69 -24.97 -3.87
N GLU A 387 10.10 -24.40 -5.01
CA GLU A 387 11.39 -23.73 -5.14
C GLU A 387 11.45 -22.43 -4.32
N LEU A 388 10.34 -21.67 -4.27
CA LEU A 388 10.22 -20.46 -3.45
C LEU A 388 10.25 -20.79 -1.95
N VAL A 389 9.53 -21.85 -1.54
CA VAL A 389 9.55 -22.36 -0.17
C VAL A 389 10.94 -22.83 0.21
N ALA A 390 11.57 -23.70 -0.60
CA ALA A 390 12.92 -24.20 -0.33
C ALA A 390 13.96 -23.06 -0.25
N GLY A 391 13.84 -22.06 -1.12
CA GLY A 391 14.68 -20.87 -1.09
C GLY A 391 14.49 -20.04 0.18
N ALA A 392 13.25 -19.79 0.59
CA ALA A 392 12.94 -19.08 1.83
C ALA A 392 13.47 -19.82 3.07
N VAL A 393 13.28 -21.14 3.15
CA VAL A 393 13.80 -21.98 4.25
C VAL A 393 15.33 -21.93 4.30
N ARG A 394 16.01 -22.01 3.17
CA ARG A 394 17.48 -21.89 3.08
C ARG A 394 17.97 -20.55 3.61
N ASP A 395 17.32 -19.45 3.23
CA ASP A 395 17.71 -18.11 3.66
C ASP A 395 17.40 -17.88 5.15
N LEU A 396 16.27 -18.40 5.66
CA LEU A 396 15.95 -18.42 7.09
C LEU A 396 16.97 -19.24 7.89
N ALA A 397 17.37 -20.42 7.40
CA ALA A 397 18.39 -21.26 8.06
C ALA A 397 19.72 -20.51 8.18
N ALA A 398 20.14 -19.79 7.14
CA ALA A 398 21.34 -18.97 7.16
C ALA A 398 21.25 -17.77 8.13
N ALA A 399 20.07 -17.14 8.24
CA ALA A 399 19.90 -15.93 9.02
C ALA A 399 19.64 -16.20 10.51
N VAL A 400 18.78 -17.15 10.85
CA VAL A 400 18.29 -17.40 12.22
C VAL A 400 18.53 -18.85 12.68
N GLY A 401 19.17 -19.69 11.86
CA GLY A 401 19.52 -21.04 12.22
C GLY A 401 18.32 -21.99 12.36
N VAL A 402 17.21 -21.71 11.66
CA VAL A 402 16.05 -22.62 11.62
C VAL A 402 16.49 -23.99 11.06
N ARG A 403 16.02 -25.07 11.66
CA ARG A 403 16.33 -26.44 11.33
C ARG A 403 15.09 -27.24 10.99
N GLY A 404 15.17 -28.11 10.01
CA GLY A 404 14.05 -28.92 9.57
C GLY A 404 13.19 -28.24 8.51
N VAL A 405 12.04 -28.85 8.25
CA VAL A 405 11.08 -28.41 7.24
C VAL A 405 9.90 -27.71 7.92
N PRO A 406 9.24 -26.75 7.26
CA PRO A 406 8.00 -26.21 7.77
C PRO A 406 6.92 -27.30 7.85
N ARG A 407 6.01 -27.19 8.81
CA ARG A 407 4.84 -28.07 8.94
C ARG A 407 3.85 -27.84 7.78
N ASP A 408 3.79 -26.60 7.32
CA ASP A 408 2.93 -26.16 6.24
C ASP A 408 3.47 -24.87 5.63
N GLY A 409 3.06 -24.55 4.40
CA GLY A 409 3.49 -23.32 3.73
C GLY A 409 2.61 -22.95 2.55
N VAL A 410 2.39 -21.67 2.38
CA VAL A 410 1.57 -21.10 1.30
C VAL A 410 2.37 -20.01 0.58
N VAL A 411 2.36 -20.06 -0.75
CA VAL A 411 2.93 -19.01 -1.62
C VAL A 411 1.81 -18.18 -2.21
N THR A 412 1.81 -16.89 -1.90
CA THR A 412 0.86 -15.93 -2.47
C THR A 412 1.59 -14.98 -3.42
N ARG A 413 1.26 -15.03 -4.71
CA ARG A 413 1.82 -14.13 -5.72
C ARG A 413 0.95 -12.90 -5.92
N TRP A 414 1.60 -11.74 -5.88
CA TRP A 414 0.99 -10.44 -6.09
C TRP A 414 1.55 -9.80 -7.36
N GLY A 415 0.89 -10.06 -8.49
CA GLY A 415 1.23 -9.43 -9.78
C GLY A 415 0.85 -7.94 -9.76
N GLY A 416 1.77 -7.07 -10.18
CA GLY A 416 1.52 -5.63 -10.18
C GLY A 416 1.10 -5.11 -8.80
N ALA A 417 1.81 -5.53 -7.74
CA ALA A 417 1.42 -5.27 -6.35
C ALA A 417 1.55 -3.81 -5.95
N LEU A 418 2.70 -3.21 -6.21
CA LEU A 418 3.09 -1.91 -5.67
C LEU A 418 3.48 -0.94 -6.78
N PRO A 419 2.81 0.21 -6.92
CA PRO A 419 3.20 1.24 -7.86
C PRO A 419 4.57 1.79 -7.50
N GLN A 420 5.39 2.03 -8.52
CA GLN A 420 6.72 2.58 -8.36
C GLN A 420 6.66 4.11 -8.44
N TYR A 421 7.04 4.75 -7.37
CA TYR A 421 7.12 6.21 -7.29
C TYR A 421 8.49 6.66 -7.82
N SER A 422 8.69 6.51 -9.12
CA SER A 422 9.91 6.90 -9.81
C SER A 422 10.13 8.40 -9.79
N VAL A 423 11.33 8.85 -10.12
CA VAL A 423 11.66 10.29 -10.25
C VAL A 423 10.61 10.99 -11.13
N GLY A 424 10.10 12.13 -10.66
CA GLY A 424 9.02 12.89 -11.31
C GLY A 424 7.61 12.35 -11.05
N HIS A 425 7.42 11.40 -10.13
CA HIS A 425 6.11 10.80 -9.82
C HIS A 425 5.08 11.83 -9.35
N LEU A 426 5.46 12.75 -8.46
CA LEU A 426 4.51 13.75 -7.94
C LEU A 426 3.99 14.66 -9.05
N ASP A 427 4.85 15.07 -9.98
CA ASP A 427 4.46 15.92 -11.12
C ASP A 427 3.57 15.13 -12.09
N ARG A 428 3.85 13.84 -12.31
CA ARG A 428 2.98 12.94 -13.09
C ARG A 428 1.60 12.84 -12.47
N VAL A 429 1.50 12.61 -11.16
CA VAL A 429 0.23 12.55 -10.44
C VAL A 429 -0.53 13.88 -10.53
N ALA A 430 0.17 15.02 -10.42
CA ALA A 430 -0.44 16.34 -10.58
C ALA A 430 -1.05 16.51 -11.97
N ARG A 431 -0.33 16.13 -13.05
CA ARG A 431 -0.85 16.17 -14.42
C ARG A 431 -2.06 15.25 -14.60
N ILE A 432 -2.03 14.01 -14.05
CA ILE A 432 -3.17 13.10 -14.09
C ILE A 432 -4.38 13.75 -13.41
N LYS A 433 -4.23 14.26 -12.20
CA LYS A 433 -5.31 14.91 -11.45
C LYS A 433 -5.88 16.12 -12.20
N THR A 434 -5.02 16.96 -12.79
CA THR A 434 -5.45 18.10 -13.62
C THR A 434 -6.26 17.65 -14.85
N ALA A 435 -5.78 16.63 -15.57
CA ALA A 435 -6.51 16.10 -16.73
C ALA A 435 -7.86 15.48 -16.36
N LEU A 436 -7.95 14.77 -15.23
CA LEU A 436 -9.19 14.17 -14.73
C LEU A 436 -10.15 15.21 -14.12
N ALA A 437 -9.66 16.34 -13.64
CA ALA A 437 -10.52 17.42 -13.14
C ALA A 437 -11.44 17.97 -14.24
N ALA A 438 -10.98 18.00 -15.49
CA ALA A 438 -11.76 18.41 -16.66
C ALA A 438 -12.79 17.36 -17.12
N VAL A 439 -12.74 16.14 -16.59
CA VAL A 439 -13.66 15.06 -16.96
C VAL A 439 -14.87 15.08 -16.01
N PRO A 440 -16.11 15.27 -16.53
CA PRO A 440 -17.29 15.34 -15.69
C PRO A 440 -17.56 14.04 -14.95
N CYS A 441 -17.87 14.13 -13.67
CA CYS A 441 -18.33 13.03 -12.82
C CYS A 441 -17.45 11.76 -12.87
N LEU A 442 -16.13 11.93 -13.10
CA LEU A 442 -15.14 10.86 -13.07
C LEU A 442 -13.97 11.26 -12.18
N VAL A 443 -13.53 10.33 -11.33
CA VAL A 443 -12.40 10.50 -10.39
C VAL A 443 -11.62 9.19 -10.33
N ALA A 444 -10.32 9.27 -10.09
CA ALA A 444 -9.47 8.11 -9.83
C ALA A 444 -8.81 8.20 -8.45
N CYS A 445 -8.64 7.06 -7.78
CA CYS A 445 -8.03 6.97 -6.45
C CYS A 445 -7.21 5.69 -6.27
N GLY A 446 -6.46 5.62 -5.20
CA GLY A 446 -5.71 4.43 -4.81
C GLY A 446 -4.21 4.65 -4.67
N ALA A 447 -3.51 3.54 -4.51
CA ALA A 447 -2.09 3.51 -4.17
C ALA A 447 -1.15 4.21 -5.17
N ALA A 448 -1.60 4.44 -6.41
CA ALA A 448 -0.81 5.14 -7.43
C ALA A 448 -0.69 6.65 -7.20
N PHE A 449 -1.50 7.24 -6.31
CA PHE A 449 -1.65 8.70 -6.20
C PHE A 449 -1.10 9.28 -4.91
N ASP A 450 -1.59 8.80 -3.75
CA ASP A 450 -1.41 9.52 -2.48
C ASP A 450 -0.64 8.71 -1.42
N GLY A 451 -0.07 7.56 -1.81
CA GLY A 451 0.69 6.66 -0.96
C GLY A 451 0.22 5.20 -1.03
N VAL A 452 1.16 4.28 -0.86
CA VAL A 452 0.92 2.83 -1.01
C VAL A 452 0.33 2.17 0.25
N GLY A 453 0.40 2.83 1.41
CA GLY A 453 -0.09 2.25 2.67
C GLY A 453 -1.63 2.25 2.78
N ILE A 454 -2.16 1.35 3.60
CA ILE A 454 -3.61 1.21 3.84
C ILE A 454 -4.27 2.55 4.20
N PRO A 455 -3.74 3.37 5.15
CA PRO A 455 -4.35 4.66 5.49
C PRO A 455 -4.39 5.63 4.30
N ALA A 456 -3.30 5.69 3.51
CA ALA A 456 -3.25 6.53 2.33
C ALA A 456 -4.29 6.12 1.28
N CYS A 457 -4.46 4.81 1.07
CA CYS A 457 -5.47 4.27 0.17
C CYS A 457 -6.90 4.57 0.65
N ILE A 458 -7.17 4.49 1.96
CA ILE A 458 -8.46 4.87 2.56
C ILE A 458 -8.72 6.36 2.34
N GLY A 459 -7.75 7.23 2.69
CA GLY A 459 -7.86 8.67 2.49
C GLY A 459 -8.09 9.05 1.03
N SER A 460 -7.36 8.41 0.10
CA SER A 460 -7.53 8.61 -1.33
C SER A 460 -8.94 8.23 -1.81
N GLY A 461 -9.48 7.10 -1.34
CA GLY A 461 -10.85 6.67 -1.66
C GLY A 461 -11.92 7.63 -1.09
N THR A 462 -11.78 8.03 0.15
CA THR A 462 -12.70 8.99 0.79
C THR A 462 -12.69 10.35 0.08
N ALA A 463 -11.50 10.85 -0.28
CA ALA A 463 -11.37 12.09 -1.04
C ALA A 463 -12.00 11.98 -2.44
N ALA A 464 -11.88 10.83 -3.10
CA ALA A 464 -12.53 10.59 -4.38
C ALA A 464 -14.07 10.63 -4.28
N ALA A 465 -14.63 10.07 -3.22
CA ALA A 465 -16.08 10.16 -2.95
C ALA A 465 -16.53 11.61 -2.79
N THR A 466 -15.82 12.40 -2.00
CA THR A 466 -16.12 13.83 -1.83
C THR A 466 -16.07 14.59 -3.16
N GLN A 467 -15.04 14.32 -4.00
CA GLN A 467 -14.92 14.95 -5.31
C GLN A 467 -16.06 14.56 -6.27
N VAL A 468 -16.50 13.29 -6.26
CA VAL A 468 -17.64 12.84 -7.07
C VAL A 468 -18.92 13.52 -6.63
N LEU A 469 -19.16 13.60 -5.34
CA LEU A 469 -20.35 14.30 -4.79
C LEU A 469 -20.36 15.78 -5.16
N ALA A 470 -19.22 16.46 -5.06
CA ALA A 470 -19.09 17.84 -5.48
C ALA A 470 -19.37 18.01 -6.99
N LYS A 471 -18.90 17.09 -7.83
CA LYS A 471 -19.18 17.11 -9.28
C LYS A 471 -20.65 16.82 -9.63
N LEU A 472 -21.36 16.01 -8.84
CA LEU A 472 -22.77 15.65 -9.06
C LEU A 472 -23.73 16.75 -8.57
N PHE A 473 -23.43 17.36 -7.44
CA PHE A 473 -24.38 18.26 -6.77
C PHE A 473 -23.92 19.73 -6.71
N GLY A 474 -22.74 20.04 -7.23
CA GLY A 474 -22.03 21.30 -7.00
C GLY A 474 -21.32 21.31 -5.65
N GLU A 475 -20.42 22.26 -5.43
CA GLU A 475 -19.89 22.53 -4.08
C GLU A 475 -21.07 23.05 -3.25
N GLY A 476 -21.46 22.29 -2.24
CA GLY A 476 -22.52 22.69 -1.34
C GLY A 476 -22.19 24.03 -0.71
N GLU A 477 -23.14 24.98 -0.80
CA GLU A 477 -23.17 26.20 -0.02
C GLU A 477 -23.16 25.92 1.49
#